data_2d79c808b0582fbdb2e2ffa29a3f6bc1
#
_entry.id   2d79c808b0582fbdb2e2ffa29a3f6bc1
#
_cell.length_a   1.000
_cell.length_b   1.000
_cell.length_c   1.000
_cell.angle_alpha   90.00
_cell.angle_beta   90.00
_cell.angle_gamma   90.00
#
_symmetry.space_group_name_H-M   'P 1'
#
loop_
_entity.id
_entity.type
_entity.pdbx_description
1 polymer ?
#
loop_
_entity_poly.entity_id
_entity_poly.type
_entity_poly.pdbx_seq_one_letter_code
_entity_poly.pdbx_strand_id
1 'polypeptide(L)'
;RIKINVIMDIAIAGATGNGGRKILEVLEKKGLSNDNLYLIASTKSSGKKISFKGKEYKVSDLESFDFSKVKIAFFSAGGKISEKFAEKAAKNCFVIDNSSHYRMDPEVPLIVPQVNSEDLNNIKKNIIANPNCSTAQLVIALKPLHDLFTIKRVVVSTYQSVSGGGKAPMDELIDQTKMVLNNQKVGPRNFTKQIAFNIIPHIDIFSENGYTKEELKMVNETKKILDDKINLTATCVRIPVLVSHAESVNIEFEKTFTLEEVRKALDKFEGCKVIDERADGGYSTPLEAEGKDETFISRIREDKTLKNGMNLWIVSDNLLRGAALNAVEIAETLIKNNFYGK
;
A
#
# COMPACT_ATOMS: atom_id res chain seq x y z
N ARG A 1 -20.18 -0.40 12.93
CA ARG A 1 -19.81 0.11 11.57
C ARG A 1 -21.08 0.66 10.94
N ILE A 2 -21.17 1.96 10.77
CA ILE A 2 -22.27 2.63 10.04
C ILE A 2 -22.05 2.29 8.57
N LYS A 3 -22.99 1.57 7.94
CA LYS A 3 -23.01 1.41 6.48
C LYS A 3 -23.32 2.79 5.89
N ILE A 4 -22.33 3.42 5.29
CA ILE A 4 -22.54 4.67 4.56
C ILE A 4 -23.14 4.27 3.21
N ASN A 5 -24.47 4.32 3.09
CA ASN A 5 -25.17 4.19 1.82
C ASN A 5 -25.03 5.53 1.05
N VAL A 6 -23.83 5.83 0.58
CA VAL A 6 -23.62 6.93 -0.35
C VAL A 6 -23.56 6.37 -1.76
N ILE A 7 -24.54 6.68 -2.55
CA ILE A 7 -24.55 6.44 -4.00
C ILE A 7 -23.51 7.37 -4.61
N MET A 8 -22.46 6.81 -5.19
CA MET A 8 -21.41 7.62 -5.79
C MET A 8 -20.92 7.02 -7.10
N ASP A 9 -20.76 7.87 -8.10
CA ASP A 9 -20.23 7.50 -9.40
C ASP A 9 -18.70 7.37 -9.32
N ILE A 10 -18.20 6.16 -9.56
CA ILE A 10 -16.79 5.79 -9.42
C ILE A 10 -16.23 5.28 -10.73
N ALA A 11 -15.01 5.71 -11.06
CA ALA A 11 -14.21 5.13 -12.12
C ALA A 11 -12.98 4.40 -11.57
N ILE A 12 -12.58 3.30 -12.23
CA ILE A 12 -11.33 2.59 -11.94
C ILE A 12 -10.51 2.51 -13.23
N ALA A 13 -9.47 3.33 -13.33
CA ALA A 13 -8.49 3.28 -14.41
C ALA A 13 -7.46 2.18 -14.11
N GLY A 14 -7.28 1.23 -15.03
CA GLY A 14 -6.51 0.02 -14.81
C GLY A 14 -7.33 -1.15 -14.25
N ALA A 15 -8.65 -1.16 -14.45
CA ALA A 15 -9.58 -2.15 -13.90
C ALA A 15 -9.26 -3.61 -14.27
N THR A 16 -8.55 -3.86 -15.37
CA THR A 16 -8.15 -5.20 -15.80
C THR A 16 -6.89 -5.73 -15.11
N GLY A 17 -6.12 -4.85 -14.44
CA GLY A 17 -4.91 -5.21 -13.70
C GLY A 17 -5.21 -5.72 -12.28
N ASN A 18 -4.18 -6.29 -11.61
CA ASN A 18 -4.35 -6.80 -10.25
C ASN A 18 -4.81 -5.73 -9.26
N GLY A 19 -4.23 -4.53 -9.31
CA GLY A 19 -4.62 -3.42 -8.42
C GLY A 19 -6.06 -2.98 -8.62
N GLY A 20 -6.50 -2.81 -9.87
CA GLY A 20 -7.88 -2.43 -10.18
C GLY A 20 -8.90 -3.48 -9.75
N ARG A 21 -8.58 -4.77 -9.94
CA ARG A 21 -9.42 -5.87 -9.46
C ARG A 21 -9.50 -5.93 -7.95
N LYS A 22 -8.37 -5.67 -7.27
CA LYS A 22 -8.35 -5.64 -5.81
C LYS A 22 -9.15 -4.45 -5.25
N ILE A 23 -9.15 -3.29 -5.92
CA ILE A 23 -10.04 -2.16 -5.58
C ILE A 23 -11.50 -2.59 -5.68
N LEU A 24 -11.90 -3.30 -6.75
CA LEU A 24 -13.26 -3.83 -6.88
C LEU A 24 -13.64 -4.76 -5.72
N GLU A 25 -12.78 -5.70 -5.35
CA GLU A 25 -13.00 -6.61 -4.23
C GLU A 25 -13.20 -5.85 -2.91
N VAL A 26 -12.41 -4.80 -2.66
CA VAL A 26 -12.54 -3.98 -1.44
C VAL A 26 -13.83 -3.18 -1.46
N LEU A 27 -14.21 -2.57 -2.58
CA LEU A 27 -15.48 -1.86 -2.73
C LEU A 27 -16.68 -2.76 -2.46
N GLU A 28 -16.61 -4.03 -2.91
CA GLU A 28 -17.63 -5.03 -2.64
C GLU A 28 -17.69 -5.39 -1.15
N LYS A 29 -16.55 -5.70 -0.54
CA LYS A 29 -16.42 -6.05 0.88
C LYS A 29 -16.91 -4.92 1.81
N LYS A 30 -16.61 -3.68 1.47
CA LYS A 30 -17.04 -2.48 2.20
C LYS A 30 -18.51 -2.13 1.99
N GLY A 31 -19.18 -2.77 1.03
CA GLY A 31 -20.59 -2.52 0.74
C GLY A 31 -20.85 -1.11 0.18
N LEU A 32 -19.84 -0.48 -0.40
CA LEU A 32 -20.00 0.79 -1.09
C LEU A 32 -20.92 0.55 -2.30
N SER A 33 -22.11 1.15 -2.25
CA SER A 33 -23.12 1.03 -3.32
C SER A 33 -22.71 1.95 -4.46
N ASN A 34 -22.49 1.37 -5.63
CA ASN A 34 -22.11 2.10 -6.83
C ASN A 34 -23.19 1.86 -7.87
N ASP A 35 -24.09 2.81 -8.06
CA ASP A 35 -25.09 2.76 -9.13
C ASP A 35 -24.42 2.91 -10.49
N ASN A 36 -23.36 3.75 -10.56
CA ASN A 36 -22.57 3.95 -11.76
C ASN A 36 -21.08 3.65 -11.48
N LEU A 37 -20.68 2.43 -11.80
CA LEU A 37 -19.28 2.00 -11.78
C LEU A 37 -18.74 1.94 -13.22
N TYR A 38 -17.69 2.68 -13.48
CA TYR A 38 -17.01 2.73 -14.76
C TYR A 38 -15.65 2.03 -14.67
N LEU A 39 -15.51 0.93 -15.40
CA LEU A 39 -14.25 0.20 -15.50
C LEU A 39 -13.53 0.66 -16.75
N ILE A 40 -12.29 1.18 -16.54
CA ILE A 40 -11.54 1.84 -17.60
C ILE A 40 -10.17 1.15 -17.74
N ALA A 41 -9.71 0.96 -18.96
CA ALA A 41 -8.39 0.42 -19.25
C ALA A 41 -7.87 0.95 -20.60
N SER A 42 -6.68 0.49 -21.00
CA SER A 42 -6.13 0.81 -22.31
C SER A 42 -7.02 0.27 -23.45
N THR A 43 -6.87 0.85 -24.65
CA THR A 43 -7.53 0.44 -25.88
C THR A 43 -7.48 -1.09 -26.12
N LYS A 44 -6.35 -1.74 -25.79
CA LYS A 44 -6.19 -3.22 -25.90
C LYS A 44 -7.15 -4.00 -25.01
N SER A 45 -7.63 -3.41 -23.94
CA SER A 45 -8.55 -4.04 -22.99
C SER A 45 -9.97 -3.50 -23.08
N SER A 46 -10.21 -2.47 -23.88
CA SER A 46 -11.53 -1.92 -24.15
C SER A 46 -12.45 -3.00 -24.73
N GLY A 47 -13.70 -2.98 -24.30
CA GLY A 47 -14.70 -3.98 -24.72
C GLY A 47 -14.70 -5.28 -23.93
N LYS A 48 -13.66 -5.60 -23.13
CA LYS A 48 -13.67 -6.73 -22.22
C LYS A 48 -14.78 -6.57 -21.19
N LYS A 49 -15.29 -7.69 -20.68
CA LYS A 49 -16.29 -7.69 -19.61
C LYS A 49 -15.65 -8.12 -18.30
N ILE A 50 -16.02 -7.46 -17.22
CA ILE A 50 -15.64 -7.80 -15.85
C ILE A 50 -16.92 -7.98 -15.04
N SER A 51 -17.05 -9.11 -14.36
CA SER A 51 -18.16 -9.35 -13.44
C SER A 51 -17.88 -8.69 -12.08
N PHE A 52 -18.87 -7.97 -11.55
CA PHE A 52 -18.82 -7.36 -10.23
C PHE A 52 -20.23 -7.37 -9.63
N LYS A 53 -20.41 -7.90 -8.43
CA LYS A 53 -21.72 -8.06 -7.75
C LYS A 53 -22.78 -8.72 -8.63
N GLY A 54 -22.39 -9.75 -9.39
CA GLY A 54 -23.30 -10.48 -10.28
C GLY A 54 -23.73 -9.73 -11.55
N LYS A 55 -23.22 -8.50 -11.78
CA LYS A 55 -23.47 -7.71 -12.99
C LYS A 55 -22.22 -7.65 -13.86
N GLU A 56 -22.38 -7.71 -15.17
CA GLU A 56 -21.29 -7.54 -16.13
C GLU A 56 -21.08 -6.06 -16.46
N TYR A 57 -19.84 -5.60 -16.34
CA TYR A 57 -19.41 -4.26 -16.72
C TYR A 57 -18.49 -4.33 -17.93
N LYS A 58 -18.82 -3.57 -18.97
CA LYS A 58 -17.96 -3.43 -20.14
C LYS A 58 -16.84 -2.42 -19.83
N VAL A 59 -15.61 -2.79 -20.11
CA VAL A 59 -14.44 -1.93 -19.94
C VAL A 59 -14.43 -0.86 -21.02
N SER A 60 -14.36 0.39 -20.61
CA SER A 60 -14.24 1.58 -21.48
C SER A 60 -12.79 1.90 -21.80
N ASP A 61 -12.55 2.59 -22.91
CA ASP A 61 -11.24 3.08 -23.28
C ASP A 61 -10.87 4.35 -22.51
N LEU A 62 -9.70 4.37 -21.89
CA LEU A 62 -9.19 5.48 -21.09
C LEU A 62 -8.97 6.76 -21.92
N GLU A 63 -8.55 6.62 -23.18
CA GLU A 63 -8.27 7.78 -24.06
C GLU A 63 -9.52 8.64 -24.33
N SER A 64 -10.69 7.99 -24.43
CA SER A 64 -11.97 8.64 -24.75
C SER A 64 -12.91 8.82 -23.58
N PHE A 65 -12.53 8.36 -22.37
CA PHE A 65 -13.43 8.41 -21.23
C PHE A 65 -13.67 9.84 -20.73
N ASP A 66 -14.94 10.16 -20.49
CA ASP A 66 -15.38 11.43 -19.94
C ASP A 66 -15.47 11.36 -18.41
N PHE A 67 -14.49 11.96 -17.74
CA PHE A 67 -14.38 11.97 -16.27
C PHE A 67 -15.41 12.89 -15.58
N SER A 68 -16.18 13.70 -16.31
CA SER A 68 -17.28 14.50 -15.72
C SER A 68 -18.42 13.62 -15.20
N LYS A 69 -18.47 12.35 -15.61
CA LYS A 69 -19.46 11.36 -15.19
C LYS A 69 -19.24 10.79 -13.81
N VAL A 70 -18.11 11.06 -13.18
CA VAL A 70 -17.73 10.45 -11.91
C VAL A 70 -17.29 11.49 -10.88
N LYS A 71 -17.40 11.12 -9.61
CA LYS A 71 -16.93 11.94 -8.49
C LYS A 71 -15.55 11.51 -7.99
N ILE A 72 -15.26 10.22 -8.09
CA ILE A 72 -13.96 9.64 -7.73
C ILE A 72 -13.45 8.77 -8.87
N ALA A 73 -12.16 8.92 -9.18
CA ALA A 73 -11.44 8.04 -10.10
C ALA A 73 -10.23 7.43 -9.41
N PHE A 74 -10.21 6.11 -9.26
CA PHE A 74 -9.03 5.37 -8.82
C PHE A 74 -8.11 5.13 -10.00
N PHE A 75 -6.83 5.50 -9.86
CA PHE A 75 -5.79 5.28 -10.87
C PHE A 75 -4.87 4.14 -10.41
N SER A 76 -4.96 2.99 -11.05
CA SER A 76 -4.16 1.80 -10.77
C SER A 76 -3.57 1.20 -12.06
N ALA A 77 -2.99 2.07 -12.89
CA ALA A 77 -2.48 1.73 -14.23
C ALA A 77 -0.99 2.09 -14.43
N GLY A 78 -0.29 2.49 -13.34
CA GLY A 78 1.12 2.87 -13.33
C GLY A 78 1.39 4.34 -13.64
N GLY A 79 2.64 4.77 -13.31
CA GLY A 79 3.02 6.19 -13.30
C GLY A 79 2.85 6.90 -14.63
N LYS A 80 3.20 6.28 -15.77
CA LYS A 80 3.02 6.87 -17.10
C LYS A 80 1.55 7.18 -17.46
N ILE A 81 0.63 6.37 -16.96
CA ILE A 81 -0.81 6.59 -17.15
C ILE A 81 -1.28 7.73 -16.26
N SER A 82 -0.85 7.75 -14.99
CA SER A 82 -1.18 8.84 -14.07
C SER A 82 -0.63 10.17 -14.57
N GLU A 83 0.62 10.23 -15.02
CA GLU A 83 1.24 11.40 -15.65
C GLU A 83 0.39 11.96 -16.82
N LYS A 84 -0.10 11.08 -17.69
CA LYS A 84 -0.85 11.48 -18.89
C LYS A 84 -2.30 11.91 -18.60
N PHE A 85 -2.97 11.27 -17.64
CA PHE A 85 -4.42 11.37 -17.50
C PHE A 85 -4.92 11.92 -16.17
N ALA A 86 -4.13 11.86 -15.08
CA ALA A 86 -4.64 12.21 -13.77
C ALA A 86 -5.04 13.68 -13.65
N GLU A 87 -4.25 14.62 -14.16
CA GLU A 87 -4.60 16.04 -14.16
C GLU A 87 -5.83 16.36 -15.04
N LYS A 88 -6.00 15.64 -16.16
CA LYS A 88 -7.20 15.77 -16.99
C LYS A 88 -8.44 15.30 -16.23
N ALA A 89 -8.36 14.18 -15.51
CA ALA A 89 -9.46 13.66 -14.71
C ALA A 89 -9.76 14.58 -13.52
N ALA A 90 -8.73 15.10 -12.87
CA ALA A 90 -8.82 15.96 -11.69
C ALA A 90 -9.53 17.32 -11.92
N LYS A 91 -9.71 17.72 -13.17
CA LYS A 91 -10.55 18.88 -13.53
C LYS A 91 -12.03 18.63 -13.24
N ASN A 92 -12.46 17.37 -13.15
CA ASN A 92 -13.86 17.00 -13.03
C ASN A 92 -14.19 16.15 -11.78
N CYS A 93 -13.20 15.44 -11.23
CA CYS A 93 -13.39 14.51 -10.13
C CYS A 93 -12.16 14.45 -9.21
N PHE A 94 -12.31 13.85 -8.04
CA PHE A 94 -11.13 13.50 -7.23
C PHE A 94 -10.44 12.27 -7.81
N VAL A 95 -9.13 12.35 -7.95
CA VAL A 95 -8.26 11.26 -8.39
C VAL A 95 -7.51 10.69 -7.21
N ILE A 96 -7.64 9.38 -6.96
CA ILE A 96 -6.84 8.66 -5.98
C ILE A 96 -5.81 7.82 -6.77
N ASP A 97 -4.56 8.25 -6.72
CA ASP A 97 -3.49 7.67 -7.55
C ASP A 97 -2.63 6.67 -6.77
N ASN A 98 -2.67 5.41 -7.18
CA ASN A 98 -1.85 4.34 -6.60
C ASN A 98 -0.43 4.30 -7.18
N SER A 99 -0.11 5.12 -8.19
CA SER A 99 1.24 5.15 -8.76
C SER A 99 2.21 5.96 -7.90
N SER A 100 3.49 5.89 -8.24
CA SER A 100 4.51 6.71 -7.57
C SER A 100 4.63 8.13 -8.14
N HIS A 101 3.87 8.47 -9.19
CA HIS A 101 4.10 9.71 -9.95
C HIS A 101 3.90 10.97 -9.10
N TYR A 102 2.80 11.06 -8.38
CA TYR A 102 2.44 12.26 -7.60
C TYR A 102 2.84 12.21 -6.12
N ARG A 103 3.39 11.10 -5.62
CA ARG A 103 3.66 10.93 -4.18
C ARG A 103 4.53 12.01 -3.56
N MET A 104 5.53 12.49 -4.31
CA MET A 104 6.45 13.53 -3.84
C MET A 104 6.15 14.93 -4.39
N ASP A 105 5.05 15.11 -5.13
CA ASP A 105 4.56 16.42 -5.52
C ASP A 105 4.10 17.21 -4.27
N PRO A 106 4.65 18.42 -3.98
CA PRO A 106 4.33 19.18 -2.79
C PRO A 106 2.87 19.69 -2.75
N GLU A 107 2.19 19.72 -3.89
CA GLU A 107 0.79 20.13 -3.98
C GLU A 107 -0.20 18.97 -3.93
N VAL A 108 0.30 17.73 -3.86
CA VAL A 108 -0.52 16.50 -3.78
C VAL A 108 -0.32 15.86 -2.42
N PRO A 109 -1.36 15.70 -1.60
CA PRO A 109 -1.27 15.03 -0.32
C PRO A 109 -1.03 13.52 -0.53
N LEU A 110 -0.15 12.97 0.29
CA LEU A 110 0.18 11.55 0.35
C LEU A 110 -0.46 10.97 1.60
N ILE A 111 -1.50 10.13 1.44
CA ILE A 111 -2.44 9.86 2.53
C ILE A 111 -2.47 8.40 2.96
N VAL A 112 -2.37 8.22 4.27
CA VAL A 112 -2.81 7.03 5.01
C VAL A 112 -3.89 7.49 6.00
N PRO A 113 -5.17 7.17 5.80
CA PRO A 113 -6.27 7.79 6.55
C PRO A 113 -6.14 7.72 8.07
N GLN A 114 -5.58 6.64 8.60
CA GLN A 114 -5.36 6.47 10.04
C GLN A 114 -4.22 7.34 10.59
N VAL A 115 -3.36 7.87 9.72
CA VAL A 115 -2.13 8.56 10.10
C VAL A 115 -2.23 10.06 9.93
N ASN A 116 -2.68 10.52 8.76
CA ASN A 116 -2.65 11.93 8.37
C ASN A 116 -3.88 12.36 7.53
N SER A 117 -5.08 11.89 7.88
CA SER A 117 -6.31 12.26 7.15
C SER A 117 -6.59 13.77 7.13
N GLU A 118 -6.06 14.54 8.08
CA GLU A 118 -6.15 16.00 8.15
C GLU A 118 -5.51 16.70 6.94
N ASP A 119 -4.52 16.10 6.30
CA ASP A 119 -3.87 16.65 5.11
C ASP A 119 -4.81 16.72 3.91
N LEU A 120 -5.92 15.97 3.93
CA LEU A 120 -6.99 16.09 2.93
C LEU A 120 -7.65 17.47 2.93
N ASN A 121 -7.55 18.25 4.01
CA ASN A 121 -8.06 19.65 4.03
C ASN A 121 -7.26 20.58 3.12
N ASN A 122 -6.08 20.17 2.66
CA ASN A 122 -5.15 20.95 1.86
C ASN A 122 -5.04 20.50 0.39
N ILE A 123 -6.06 19.81 -0.14
CA ILE A 123 -6.06 19.34 -1.54
C ILE A 123 -6.08 20.54 -2.49
N LYS A 124 -5.06 20.67 -3.35
CA LYS A 124 -4.95 21.76 -4.32
C LYS A 124 -5.29 21.32 -5.76
N LYS A 125 -4.93 20.11 -6.13
CA LYS A 125 -5.05 19.59 -7.51
C LYS A 125 -6.18 18.59 -7.72
N ASN A 126 -7.04 18.32 -6.73
CA ASN A 126 -8.00 17.20 -6.72
C ASN A 126 -7.34 15.82 -6.96
N ILE A 127 -6.04 15.71 -6.74
CA ILE A 127 -5.28 14.47 -6.79
C ILE A 127 -4.82 14.13 -5.38
N ILE A 128 -5.01 12.89 -4.98
CA ILE A 128 -4.54 12.32 -3.70
C ILE A 128 -3.66 11.13 -4.03
N ALA A 129 -2.44 11.12 -3.54
CA ALA A 129 -1.51 10.02 -3.74
C ALA A 129 -1.69 8.95 -2.66
N ASN A 130 -1.70 7.70 -3.10
CA ASN A 130 -1.66 6.51 -2.26
C ASN A 130 -0.21 6.05 -2.12
N PRO A 131 0.31 5.80 -0.91
CA PRO A 131 1.73 5.52 -0.68
C PRO A 131 2.19 4.17 -1.24
N ASN A 132 3.50 3.95 -1.18
CA ASN A 132 4.12 2.65 -1.39
C ASN A 132 3.59 1.63 -0.38
N CYS A 133 3.46 0.36 -0.81
CA CYS A 133 2.86 -0.69 0.01
C CYS A 133 3.61 -0.95 1.33
N SER A 134 4.95 -0.94 1.30
CA SER A 134 5.75 -1.08 2.51
C SER A 134 5.66 0.18 3.38
N THR A 135 5.65 1.37 2.80
CA THR A 135 5.47 2.61 3.56
C THR A 135 4.12 2.66 4.28
N ALA A 136 3.03 2.24 3.63
CA ALA A 136 1.69 2.29 4.23
C ALA A 136 1.61 1.48 5.54
N GLN A 137 2.08 0.23 5.54
CA GLN A 137 2.08 -0.61 6.73
C GLN A 137 3.05 -0.09 7.81
N LEU A 138 4.21 0.44 7.40
CA LEU A 138 5.21 0.99 8.31
C LEU A 138 4.65 2.19 9.09
N VAL A 139 4.11 3.20 8.39
CA VAL A 139 3.63 4.42 9.05
C VAL A 139 2.42 4.18 9.96
N ILE A 140 1.58 3.20 9.68
CA ILE A 140 0.49 2.77 10.56
C ILE A 140 1.05 2.27 11.90
N ALA A 141 2.09 1.46 11.87
CA ALA A 141 2.73 0.98 13.09
C ALA A 141 3.54 2.08 13.81
N LEU A 142 4.17 2.98 13.05
CA LEU A 142 4.98 4.06 13.63
C LEU A 142 4.14 5.17 14.27
N LYS A 143 2.97 5.51 13.71
CA LYS A 143 2.15 6.66 14.15
C LYS A 143 1.88 6.69 15.65
N PRO A 144 1.26 5.66 16.27
CA PRO A 144 0.96 5.69 17.70
C PRO A 144 2.21 5.77 18.57
N LEU A 145 3.33 5.22 18.09
CA LEU A 145 4.60 5.26 18.81
C LEU A 145 5.29 6.65 18.69
N HIS A 146 5.19 7.26 17.51
CA HIS A 146 5.72 8.60 17.28
C HIS A 146 4.99 9.64 18.13
N ASP A 147 3.67 9.56 18.20
CA ASP A 147 2.84 10.49 18.99
C ASP A 147 3.19 10.46 20.48
N LEU A 148 3.51 9.29 21.02
CA LEU A 148 3.81 9.13 22.44
C LEU A 148 5.28 9.37 22.78
N PHE A 149 6.19 8.81 21.98
CA PHE A 149 7.61 8.70 22.36
C PHE A 149 8.55 9.49 21.47
N THR A 150 8.06 10.08 20.38
CA THR A 150 8.83 10.85 19.38
C THR A 150 9.95 10.01 18.75
N ILE A 151 9.71 9.47 17.58
CA ILE A 151 10.68 8.67 16.83
C ILE A 151 11.78 9.58 16.31
N LYS A 152 13.02 9.20 16.58
CA LYS A 152 14.23 9.88 16.13
C LYS A 152 14.88 9.18 14.93
N ARG A 153 14.92 7.83 14.97
CA ARG A 153 15.56 7.01 13.96
C ARG A 153 14.81 5.71 13.72
N VAL A 154 14.77 5.27 12.46
CA VAL A 154 14.21 3.98 12.05
C VAL A 154 15.20 3.27 11.12
N VAL A 155 15.48 2.01 11.40
CA VAL A 155 16.13 1.09 10.47
C VAL A 155 15.15 0.00 10.12
N VAL A 156 14.86 -0.16 8.84
CA VAL A 156 13.90 -1.16 8.37
C VAL A 156 14.52 -2.06 7.31
N SER A 157 14.38 -3.37 7.51
CA SER A 157 14.62 -4.37 6.47
C SER A 157 13.30 -4.98 6.07
N THR A 158 12.95 -4.89 4.79
CA THR A 158 11.69 -5.46 4.29
C THR A 158 11.89 -6.85 3.74
N TYR A 159 10.83 -7.65 3.81
CA TYR A 159 10.70 -8.98 3.22
C TYR A 159 9.45 -8.95 2.35
N GLN A 160 9.63 -8.52 1.08
CA GLN A 160 8.51 -8.20 0.19
C GLN A 160 8.16 -9.36 -0.73
N SER A 161 6.89 -9.73 -0.72
CA SER A 161 6.32 -10.75 -1.61
C SER A 161 6.37 -10.32 -3.08
N VAL A 162 6.30 -11.29 -3.97
CA VAL A 162 6.39 -11.07 -5.42
C VAL A 162 5.18 -10.35 -6.01
N SER A 163 4.02 -10.38 -5.35
CA SER A 163 2.79 -9.71 -5.80
C SER A 163 2.93 -8.19 -5.94
N GLY A 164 3.87 -7.57 -5.21
CA GLY A 164 4.20 -6.15 -5.37
C GLY A 164 4.67 -5.78 -6.78
N GLY A 165 5.24 -6.71 -7.53
CA GLY A 165 5.59 -6.58 -8.94
C GLY A 165 4.45 -6.92 -9.92
N GLY A 166 3.28 -7.34 -9.43
CA GLY A 166 2.13 -7.72 -10.23
C GLY A 166 2.05 -9.21 -10.58
N LYS A 167 1.17 -9.55 -11.54
CA LYS A 167 0.87 -10.95 -11.87
C LYS A 167 2.07 -11.71 -12.45
N ALA A 168 2.83 -11.11 -13.36
CA ALA A 168 3.93 -11.79 -14.02
C ALA A 168 5.04 -12.29 -13.06
N PRO A 169 5.50 -11.51 -12.07
CA PRO A 169 6.37 -12.00 -10.99
C PRO A 169 5.75 -13.13 -10.15
N MET A 170 4.45 -13.11 -9.89
CA MET A 170 3.78 -14.20 -9.17
C MET A 170 3.82 -15.51 -9.99
N ASP A 171 3.45 -15.41 -11.26
CA ASP A 171 3.48 -16.56 -12.20
C ASP A 171 4.92 -17.09 -12.31
N GLU A 172 5.93 -16.21 -12.37
CA GLU A 172 7.33 -16.61 -12.41
C GLU A 172 7.77 -17.40 -11.18
N LEU A 173 7.40 -16.97 -9.97
CA LEU A 173 7.71 -17.71 -8.74
C LEU A 173 7.11 -19.11 -8.78
N ILE A 174 5.83 -19.23 -9.19
CA ILE A 174 5.15 -20.52 -9.26
C ILE A 174 5.82 -21.44 -10.28
N ASP A 175 6.12 -20.92 -11.48
CA ASP A 175 6.76 -21.67 -12.55
C ASP A 175 8.18 -22.14 -12.15
N GLN A 176 9.00 -21.21 -11.63
CA GLN A 176 10.35 -21.53 -11.17
C GLN A 176 10.32 -22.59 -10.06
N THR A 177 9.37 -22.50 -9.13
CA THR A 177 9.23 -23.50 -8.06
C THR A 177 8.97 -24.88 -8.64
N LYS A 178 8.03 -25.01 -9.59
CA LYS A 178 7.75 -26.27 -10.28
C LYS A 178 8.97 -26.80 -11.04
N MET A 179 9.67 -25.92 -11.76
CA MET A 179 10.85 -26.30 -12.53
C MET A 179 11.99 -26.82 -11.63
N VAL A 180 12.28 -26.12 -10.52
CA VAL A 180 13.32 -26.53 -9.56
C VAL A 180 13.01 -27.90 -8.96
N LEU A 181 11.74 -28.12 -8.52
CA LEU A 181 11.32 -29.41 -7.97
C LEU A 181 11.39 -30.56 -8.98
N ASN A 182 11.32 -30.26 -10.28
CA ASN A 182 11.48 -31.23 -11.38
C ASN A 182 12.93 -31.30 -11.92
N ASN A 183 13.92 -30.76 -11.20
CA ASN A 183 15.33 -30.73 -11.60
C ASN A 183 15.57 -30.07 -12.98
N GLN A 184 14.74 -29.11 -13.36
CA GLN A 184 14.87 -28.36 -14.61
C GLN A 184 15.70 -27.10 -14.39
N LYS A 185 16.40 -26.65 -15.44
CA LYS A 185 17.13 -25.38 -15.42
C LYS A 185 16.15 -24.20 -15.34
N VAL A 186 16.45 -23.25 -14.46
CA VAL A 186 15.66 -22.06 -14.22
C VAL A 186 16.47 -20.81 -14.51
N GLY A 187 15.84 -19.82 -15.14
CA GLY A 187 16.44 -18.50 -15.34
C GLY A 187 15.46 -17.39 -14.93
N PRO A 188 15.95 -16.20 -14.55
CA PRO A 188 15.12 -15.07 -14.21
C PRO A 188 14.41 -14.51 -15.47
N ARG A 189 13.17 -14.01 -15.30
CA ARG A 189 12.37 -13.34 -16.34
C ARG A 189 12.00 -11.91 -15.95
N ASN A 190 11.37 -11.76 -14.78
CA ASN A 190 10.94 -10.47 -14.22
C ASN A 190 11.85 -10.02 -13.06
N PHE A 191 12.68 -10.89 -12.54
CA PHE A 191 13.64 -10.61 -11.49
C PHE A 191 15.07 -10.60 -12.05
N THR A 192 16.00 -10.02 -11.30
CA THR A 192 17.42 -10.00 -11.68
C THR A 192 18.13 -11.34 -11.47
N LYS A 193 17.57 -12.19 -10.62
CA LYS A 193 18.05 -13.54 -10.29
C LYS A 193 16.86 -14.48 -10.09
N GLN A 194 17.10 -15.79 -10.03
CA GLN A 194 16.09 -16.77 -9.63
C GLN A 194 15.48 -16.36 -8.30
N ILE A 195 14.13 -16.34 -8.22
CA ILE A 195 13.39 -16.04 -7.00
C ILE A 195 12.98 -17.29 -6.23
N ALA A 196 12.63 -18.39 -6.90
CA ALA A 196 12.26 -19.62 -6.22
C ALA A 196 13.41 -20.13 -5.34
N PHE A 197 13.12 -20.36 -4.05
CA PHE A 197 14.08 -20.79 -3.02
C PHE A 197 15.26 -19.82 -2.81
N ASN A 198 15.05 -18.53 -3.07
CA ASN A 198 16.08 -17.50 -2.97
C ASN A 198 15.54 -16.19 -2.41
N ILE A 199 16.40 -15.32 -1.92
CA ILE A 199 16.09 -13.94 -1.55
C ILE A 199 16.94 -12.99 -2.38
N ILE A 200 16.36 -11.85 -2.81
CA ILE A 200 17.01 -10.89 -3.68
C ILE A 200 17.01 -9.52 -3.00
N PRO A 201 18.17 -9.01 -2.51
CA PRO A 201 18.24 -7.71 -1.83
C PRO A 201 18.27 -6.56 -2.87
N HIS A 202 17.28 -6.55 -3.75
CA HIS A 202 17.19 -5.59 -4.84
C HIS A 202 15.73 -5.49 -5.34
N ILE A 203 15.11 -4.35 -5.12
CA ILE A 203 13.78 -4.03 -5.65
C ILE A 203 13.85 -2.64 -6.30
N ASP A 204 13.38 -2.54 -7.56
CA ASP A 204 13.46 -1.34 -8.39
C ASP A 204 14.92 -1.02 -8.80
N ILE A 205 15.18 0.11 -9.41
CA ILE A 205 16.49 0.50 -9.95
C ILE A 205 17.38 1.16 -8.89
N PHE A 206 18.68 0.98 -9.00
CA PHE A 206 19.66 1.66 -8.16
C PHE A 206 19.75 3.15 -8.47
N SER A 207 19.94 3.93 -7.42
CA SER A 207 20.31 5.34 -7.45
C SER A 207 21.83 5.48 -7.24
N GLU A 208 22.39 6.65 -7.56
CA GLU A 208 23.83 6.90 -7.47
C GLU A 208 24.42 6.74 -6.06
N ASN A 209 23.61 6.95 -5.03
CA ASN A 209 23.99 6.80 -3.62
C ASN A 209 23.97 5.35 -3.10
N GLY A 210 23.72 4.36 -3.98
CA GLY A 210 23.67 2.94 -3.63
C GLY A 210 22.31 2.45 -3.11
N TYR A 211 21.37 3.33 -2.81
CA TYR A 211 20.00 2.93 -2.51
C TYR A 211 19.23 2.56 -3.78
N THR A 212 18.22 1.70 -3.65
CA THR A 212 17.24 1.50 -4.71
C THR A 212 16.12 2.54 -4.61
N LYS A 213 15.38 2.74 -5.71
CA LYS A 213 14.19 3.61 -5.67
C LYS A 213 13.14 3.13 -4.67
N GLU A 214 13.01 1.82 -4.47
CA GLU A 214 12.08 1.27 -3.47
C GLU A 214 12.47 1.71 -2.05
N GLU A 215 13.74 1.67 -1.71
CA GLU A 215 14.26 2.12 -0.42
C GLU A 215 14.06 3.63 -0.23
N LEU A 216 14.33 4.42 -1.28
CA LEU A 216 14.10 5.87 -1.24
C LEU A 216 12.62 6.25 -1.11
N LYS A 217 11.69 5.46 -1.67
CA LYS A 217 10.25 5.65 -1.42
C LYS A 217 9.95 5.53 0.06
N MET A 218 10.43 4.50 0.74
CA MET A 218 10.20 4.36 2.18
C MET A 218 10.76 5.54 2.98
N VAL A 219 11.96 6.01 2.66
CA VAL A 219 12.58 7.17 3.31
C VAL A 219 11.74 8.43 3.12
N ASN A 220 11.45 8.77 1.86
CA ASN A 220 10.84 10.06 1.52
C ASN A 220 9.33 10.09 1.85
N GLU A 221 8.63 8.99 1.60
CA GLU A 221 7.20 8.92 1.86
C GLU A 221 6.91 8.89 3.37
N THR A 222 7.71 8.19 4.18
CA THR A 222 7.56 8.22 5.66
C THR A 222 7.73 9.63 6.20
N LYS A 223 8.73 10.39 5.70
CA LYS A 223 8.93 11.79 6.08
C LYS A 223 7.73 12.66 5.72
N LYS A 224 7.18 12.49 4.53
CA LYS A 224 6.04 13.28 4.06
C LYS A 224 4.75 12.95 4.80
N ILE A 225 4.53 11.69 5.17
CA ILE A 225 3.29 11.24 5.82
C ILE A 225 3.33 11.49 7.33
N LEU A 226 4.47 11.28 7.98
CA LEU A 226 4.56 11.23 9.43
C LEU A 226 5.32 12.41 10.04
N ASP A 227 6.62 12.54 9.77
CA ASP A 227 7.47 13.66 10.25
C ASP A 227 8.78 13.70 9.45
N ASP A 228 9.14 14.86 8.93
CA ASP A 228 10.36 15.10 8.16
C ASP A 228 11.66 14.95 8.97
N LYS A 229 11.57 15.01 10.29
CA LYS A 229 12.70 14.85 11.23
C LYS A 229 13.09 13.40 11.47
N ILE A 230 12.27 12.44 11.07
CA ILE A 230 12.58 11.01 11.25
C ILE A 230 13.75 10.62 10.35
N ASN A 231 14.84 10.15 10.95
CA ASN A 231 15.98 9.59 10.23
C ASN A 231 15.69 8.13 9.91
N LEU A 232 15.36 7.83 8.65
CA LEU A 232 15.04 6.47 8.19
C LEU A 232 16.05 5.95 7.18
N THR A 233 16.46 4.70 7.34
CA THR A 233 17.17 3.92 6.31
C THR A 233 16.47 2.59 6.09
N ALA A 234 16.43 2.15 4.84
CA ALA A 234 15.75 0.92 4.45
C ALA A 234 16.65 0.01 3.63
N THR A 235 16.46 -1.31 3.78
CA THR A 235 16.96 -2.33 2.86
C THR A 235 15.78 -3.15 2.38
N CYS A 236 15.48 -3.09 1.09
CA CYS A 236 14.32 -3.75 0.51
C CYS A 236 14.70 -5.08 -0.15
N VAL A 237 14.11 -6.17 0.34
CA VAL A 237 14.42 -7.54 -0.09
C VAL A 237 13.20 -8.21 -0.69
N ARG A 238 13.33 -8.79 -1.88
CA ARG A 238 12.32 -9.65 -2.50
C ARG A 238 12.47 -11.07 -2.00
N ILE A 239 11.38 -11.67 -1.53
CA ILE A 239 11.34 -13.03 -1.00
C ILE A 239 10.37 -13.92 -1.81
N PRO A 240 10.53 -15.26 -1.77
CA PRO A 240 9.71 -16.20 -2.53
C PRO A 240 8.36 -16.46 -1.83
N VAL A 241 7.61 -15.41 -1.57
CA VAL A 241 6.26 -15.40 -0.98
C VAL A 241 5.31 -14.74 -1.97
N LEU A 242 4.11 -15.26 -2.13
CA LEU A 242 3.16 -14.76 -3.13
C LEU A 242 2.57 -13.42 -2.73
N VAL A 243 2.01 -13.30 -1.53
CA VAL A 243 1.31 -12.11 -1.05
C VAL A 243 1.77 -11.76 0.36
N SER A 244 1.57 -10.53 0.76
CA SER A 244 1.94 -9.90 2.04
C SER A 244 3.43 -9.55 2.14
N HIS A 245 3.68 -8.37 2.72
CA HIS A 245 5.03 -7.90 3.03
C HIS A 245 5.27 -7.95 4.53
N ALA A 246 6.48 -8.33 4.90
CA ALA A 246 6.94 -8.27 6.27
C ALA A 246 8.10 -7.28 6.41
N GLU A 247 8.28 -6.75 7.61
CA GLU A 247 9.33 -5.77 7.92
C GLU A 247 9.92 -6.06 9.31
N SER A 248 11.24 -6.10 9.38
CA SER A 248 11.99 -6.03 10.63
C SER A 248 12.38 -4.59 10.88
N VAL A 249 11.89 -4.02 11.97
CA VAL A 249 12.02 -2.58 12.25
C VAL A 249 12.74 -2.37 13.57
N ASN A 250 13.79 -1.54 13.56
CA ASN A 250 14.49 -1.04 14.73
C ASN A 250 14.21 0.45 14.85
N ILE A 251 13.78 0.89 16.03
CA ILE A 251 13.36 2.26 16.30
C ILE A 251 14.15 2.82 17.47
N GLU A 252 14.65 4.06 17.36
CA GLU A 252 15.17 4.87 18.45
C GLU A 252 14.20 6.00 18.74
N PHE A 253 13.81 6.14 20.01
CA PHE A 253 12.92 7.21 20.50
C PHE A 253 13.70 8.31 21.23
N GLU A 254 13.13 9.51 21.27
CA GLU A 254 13.62 10.59 22.12
C GLU A 254 13.26 10.36 23.59
N LYS A 255 12.01 9.92 23.85
CA LYS A 255 11.46 9.67 25.18
C LYS A 255 11.63 8.22 25.60
N THR A 256 11.67 8.00 26.89
CA THR A 256 11.61 6.65 27.49
C THR A 256 10.23 6.02 27.25
N PHE A 257 10.19 4.71 27.20
CA PHE A 257 8.96 3.93 27.00
C PHE A 257 8.98 2.68 27.88
N THR A 258 7.83 2.08 28.04
CA THR A 258 7.68 0.71 28.54
C THR A 258 7.05 -0.16 27.46
N LEU A 259 7.36 -1.46 27.45
CA LEU A 259 6.75 -2.39 26.49
C LEU A 259 5.23 -2.51 26.64
N GLU A 260 4.72 -2.27 27.86
CA GLU A 260 3.28 -2.25 28.12
C GLU A 260 2.59 -1.08 27.44
N GLU A 261 3.16 0.14 27.58
CA GLU A 261 2.65 1.34 26.89
C GLU A 261 2.67 1.17 25.37
N VAL A 262 3.78 0.62 24.83
CA VAL A 262 3.91 0.32 23.39
C VAL A 262 2.81 -0.64 22.91
N ARG A 263 2.63 -1.78 23.60
CA ARG A 263 1.58 -2.76 23.24
C ARG A 263 0.20 -2.16 23.29
N LYS A 264 -0.10 -1.41 24.34
CA LYS A 264 -1.38 -0.74 24.53
C LYS A 264 -1.65 0.32 23.46
N ALA A 265 -0.63 1.08 23.06
CA ALA A 265 -0.74 2.08 21.99
C ALA A 265 -1.04 1.42 20.64
N LEU A 266 -0.28 0.39 20.29
CA LEU A 266 -0.44 -0.35 19.03
C LEU A 266 -1.79 -1.09 18.95
N ASP A 267 -2.21 -1.75 20.03
CA ASP A 267 -3.45 -2.54 20.05
C ASP A 267 -4.71 -1.66 19.96
N LYS A 268 -4.63 -0.41 20.44
CA LYS A 268 -5.72 0.57 20.36
C LYS A 268 -5.77 1.34 19.04
N PHE A 269 -4.67 1.34 18.29
CA PHE A 269 -4.58 2.15 17.08
C PHE A 269 -5.33 1.48 15.92
N GLU A 270 -6.21 2.25 15.27
CA GLU A 270 -6.97 1.76 14.12
C GLU A 270 -6.05 1.30 12.98
N GLY A 271 -6.24 0.07 12.52
CA GLY A 271 -5.42 -0.55 11.49
C GLY A 271 -4.28 -1.42 12.02
N CYS A 272 -3.94 -1.34 13.32
CA CYS A 272 -3.00 -2.25 13.97
C CYS A 272 -3.70 -3.43 14.65
N LYS A 273 -2.98 -4.56 14.70
CA LYS A 273 -3.35 -5.72 15.51
C LYS A 273 -2.11 -6.35 16.10
N VAL A 274 -2.02 -6.36 17.43
CA VAL A 274 -0.90 -6.99 18.13
C VAL A 274 -1.14 -8.50 18.26
N ILE A 275 -0.20 -9.31 17.73
CA ILE A 275 -0.09 -10.75 17.94
C ILE A 275 1.35 -11.02 18.35
N ASP A 276 1.61 -11.05 19.64
CA ASP A 276 2.97 -11.08 20.17
C ASP A 276 3.04 -11.88 21.47
N GLU A 277 2.83 -13.18 21.35
CA GLU A 277 3.00 -14.13 22.44
C GLU A 277 4.44 -14.66 22.43
N ARG A 278 5.02 -14.85 23.62
CA ARG A 278 6.35 -15.46 23.77
C ARG A 278 6.26 -16.98 23.80
N ALA A 279 5.66 -17.53 22.74
CA ALA A 279 5.44 -18.95 22.53
C ALA A 279 5.71 -19.33 21.08
N ASP A 280 5.83 -20.62 20.82
CA ASP A 280 5.99 -21.13 19.45
C ASP A 280 4.77 -20.76 18.61
N GLY A 281 5.01 -20.08 17.49
CA GLY A 281 3.94 -19.58 16.61
C GLY A 281 3.19 -18.33 17.12
N GLY A 282 3.61 -17.71 18.22
CA GLY A 282 2.97 -16.52 18.82
C GLY A 282 3.23 -15.20 18.08
N TYR A 283 3.34 -15.23 16.77
CA TYR A 283 3.63 -14.10 15.88
C TYR A 283 2.92 -14.28 14.54
N SER A 284 2.77 -13.19 13.77
CA SER A 284 2.16 -13.24 12.44
C SER A 284 3.20 -13.39 11.34
N THR A 285 2.84 -14.14 10.30
CA THR A 285 3.61 -14.31 9.07
C THR A 285 2.83 -13.81 7.84
N PRO A 286 3.44 -13.71 6.67
CA PRO A 286 2.75 -13.31 5.44
C PRO A 286 1.49 -14.14 5.12
N LEU A 287 1.49 -15.45 5.44
CA LEU A 287 0.33 -16.32 5.17
C LEU A 287 -0.90 -15.96 6.00
N GLU A 288 -0.73 -15.62 7.29
CA GLU A 288 -1.84 -15.21 8.15
C GLU A 288 -2.35 -13.82 7.82
N ALA A 289 -1.50 -12.95 7.27
CA ALA A 289 -1.86 -11.58 6.92
C ALA A 289 -2.58 -11.48 5.57
N GLU A 290 -2.43 -12.46 4.68
CA GLU A 290 -3.09 -12.47 3.38
C GLU A 290 -4.62 -12.39 3.53
N GLY A 291 -5.24 -11.46 2.80
CA GLY A 291 -6.69 -11.22 2.83
C GLY A 291 -7.20 -10.48 4.07
N LYS A 292 -6.31 -10.03 4.97
CA LYS A 292 -6.67 -9.26 6.16
C LYS A 292 -6.48 -7.76 5.94
N ASP A 293 -7.28 -6.98 6.65
CA ASP A 293 -7.26 -5.51 6.56
C ASP A 293 -6.25 -4.86 7.51
N GLU A 294 -5.83 -5.60 8.55
CA GLU A 294 -4.98 -5.12 9.62
C GLU A 294 -3.49 -5.18 9.25
N THR A 295 -2.72 -4.31 9.89
CA THR A 295 -1.27 -4.42 10.02
C THR A 295 -0.95 -5.14 11.32
N PHE A 296 -0.37 -6.34 11.21
CA PHE A 296 -0.04 -7.19 12.35
C PHE A 296 1.32 -6.80 12.91
N ILE A 297 1.39 -6.68 14.24
CA ILE A 297 2.61 -6.32 14.97
C ILE A 297 2.98 -7.47 15.90
N SER A 298 4.23 -7.90 15.80
CA SER A 298 4.78 -9.02 16.57
C SER A 298 6.21 -8.72 17.01
N ARG A 299 6.79 -9.59 17.85
CA ARG A 299 8.18 -9.56 18.26
C ARG A 299 8.61 -8.22 18.87
N ILE A 300 7.72 -7.59 19.65
CA ILE A 300 7.94 -6.32 20.36
C ILE A 300 8.91 -6.57 21.51
N ARG A 301 10.09 -5.93 21.47
CA ARG A 301 11.13 -6.07 22.47
C ARG A 301 12.06 -4.87 22.50
N GLU A 302 12.65 -4.59 23.67
CA GLU A 302 13.69 -3.57 23.79
C GLU A 302 14.92 -3.94 22.95
N ASP A 303 15.55 -2.91 22.40
CA ASP A 303 16.91 -2.98 21.86
C ASP A 303 17.88 -2.42 22.93
N LYS A 304 18.57 -3.32 23.61
CA LYS A 304 19.50 -2.97 24.69
C LYS A 304 20.80 -2.30 24.20
N THR A 305 21.00 -2.20 22.89
CA THR A 305 22.18 -1.53 22.30
C THR A 305 21.97 -0.01 22.17
N LEU A 306 20.71 0.45 22.33
CA LEU A 306 20.31 1.85 22.28
C LEU A 306 19.64 2.28 23.60
N LYS A 307 19.77 3.55 23.96
CA LYS A 307 19.19 4.07 25.20
C LYS A 307 17.65 3.93 25.24
N ASN A 308 16.99 4.24 24.15
CA ASN A 308 15.54 4.14 23.99
C ASN A 308 15.23 3.37 22.70
N GLY A 309 15.85 2.20 22.56
CA GLY A 309 15.75 1.37 21.36
C GLY A 309 14.68 0.29 21.47
N MET A 310 14.01 0.03 20.37
CA MET A 310 13.02 -1.04 20.26
C MET A 310 13.11 -1.76 18.93
N ASN A 311 12.80 -3.06 18.93
CA ASN A 311 12.61 -3.85 17.72
C ASN A 311 11.18 -4.37 17.66
N LEU A 312 10.63 -4.45 16.45
CA LEU A 312 9.34 -5.08 16.17
C LEU A 312 9.33 -5.72 14.78
N TRP A 313 8.33 -6.55 14.56
CA TRP A 313 8.03 -7.21 13.31
C TRP A 313 6.64 -6.80 12.85
N ILE A 314 6.54 -6.31 11.62
CA ILE A 314 5.29 -5.83 10.99
C ILE A 314 4.96 -6.73 9.81
N VAL A 315 3.71 -7.12 9.66
CA VAL A 315 3.23 -7.87 8.49
C VAL A 315 1.88 -7.33 8.04
N SER A 316 1.70 -7.18 6.73
CA SER A 316 0.42 -6.74 6.17
C SER A 316 0.22 -7.26 4.75
N ASP A 317 -1.03 -7.41 4.33
CA ASP A 317 -1.37 -7.66 2.92
C ASP A 317 -1.05 -6.43 2.07
N ASN A 318 -0.02 -6.54 1.23
CA ASN A 318 0.47 -5.44 0.40
C ASN A 318 -0.50 -5.04 -0.72
N LEU A 319 -1.42 -5.92 -1.12
CA LEU A 319 -2.43 -5.62 -2.13
C LEU A 319 -3.67 -4.96 -1.51
N LEU A 320 -3.91 -5.18 -0.22
CA LEU A 320 -4.98 -4.56 0.56
C LEU A 320 -4.49 -3.30 1.27
N ARG A 321 -3.93 -3.44 2.47
CA ARG A 321 -3.47 -2.31 3.29
C ARG A 321 -2.44 -1.46 2.56
N GLY A 322 -1.54 -2.10 1.83
CA GLY A 322 -0.52 -1.41 1.05
C GLY A 322 -1.02 -0.74 -0.24
N ALA A 323 -2.25 -0.98 -0.68
CA ALA A 323 -2.75 -0.48 -1.97
C ALA A 323 -4.26 -0.25 -1.98
N ALA A 324 -5.07 -1.28 -2.28
CA ALA A 324 -6.49 -1.13 -2.59
C ALA A 324 -7.32 -0.70 -1.40
N LEU A 325 -7.06 -1.25 -0.21
CA LEU A 325 -7.79 -0.88 1.01
C LEU A 325 -7.51 0.57 1.40
N ASN A 326 -6.24 0.98 1.42
CA ASN A 326 -5.87 2.36 1.74
C ASN A 326 -6.51 3.35 0.75
N ALA A 327 -6.48 3.04 -0.55
CA ALA A 327 -7.11 3.88 -1.56
C ALA A 327 -8.64 4.01 -1.36
N VAL A 328 -9.33 2.92 -1.04
CA VAL A 328 -10.77 2.95 -0.76
C VAL A 328 -11.07 3.70 0.54
N GLU A 329 -10.24 3.56 1.58
CA GLU A 329 -10.39 4.31 2.83
C GLU A 329 -10.13 5.82 2.65
N ILE A 330 -9.26 6.22 1.73
CA ILE A 330 -9.13 7.63 1.30
C ILE A 330 -10.47 8.11 0.71
N ALA A 331 -11.08 7.32 -0.19
CA ALA A 331 -12.38 7.65 -0.76
C ALA A 331 -13.48 7.75 0.32
N GLU A 332 -13.55 6.81 1.25
CA GLU A 332 -14.48 6.86 2.39
C GLU A 332 -14.30 8.14 3.22
N THR A 333 -13.05 8.56 3.44
CA THR A 333 -12.74 9.78 4.20
C THR A 333 -13.19 11.03 3.46
N LEU A 334 -12.96 11.10 2.15
CA LEU A 334 -13.46 12.19 1.30
C LEU A 334 -14.98 12.29 1.36
N ILE A 335 -15.67 11.14 1.33
CA ILE A 335 -17.12 11.06 1.40
C ILE A 335 -17.64 11.55 2.76
N LYS A 336 -17.10 11.03 3.85
CA LYS A 336 -17.50 11.38 5.22
C LYS A 336 -17.33 12.86 5.51
N ASN A 337 -16.28 13.47 5.02
CA ASN A 337 -15.97 14.88 5.26
C ASN A 337 -16.67 15.83 4.27
N ASN A 338 -17.54 15.30 3.41
CA ASN A 338 -18.34 16.05 2.44
C ASN A 338 -17.53 17.01 1.54
N PHE A 339 -16.35 16.57 1.10
CA PHE A 339 -15.49 17.35 0.19
C PHE A 339 -16.13 17.62 -1.19
N TYR A 340 -17.27 16.98 -1.50
CA TYR A 340 -17.98 17.10 -2.79
C TYR A 340 -18.98 18.26 -2.84
N GLY A 341 -19.20 18.94 -1.73
CA GLY A 341 -20.14 20.05 -1.60
C GLY A 341 -19.49 21.43 -1.57
N LYS A 342 -18.18 21.50 -1.81
CA LYS A 342 -17.43 22.77 -1.84
C LYS A 342 -17.10 23.20 -3.25
#